data_9e7af83f8c1e5084ef2bdcaa40a1f664
#
_entry.id   9e7af83f8c1e5084ef2bdcaa40a1f664
#
_cell.length_a   1.000
_cell.length_b   1.000
_cell.length_c   1.000
_cell.angle_alpha   90.00
_cell.angle_beta   90.00
_cell.angle_gamma   90.00
#
_symmetry.space_group_name_H-M   'P 1'
#
loop_
_entity.id
_entity.type
_entity.pdbx_description
1 polymer ?
#
loop_
_entity_poly.entity_id
_entity_poly.type
_entity_poly.pdbx_seq_one_letter_code
_entity_poly.pdbx_strand_id
1 'polypeptide(L)'
;MIDIFARQSRPFTDYVIAEPEAVYAARRCDCLSSHALIEFRRNPLLFRKKQLGLIEEEERAAFIVGRAAHCRVLEGEAEFRRRFAIGGPINPKTGKSFGQDTKAYAEWAAAIGKPAISQDTADLCDRLTRAVREHDVATSLIAEGQGEGVVRAEFAGLPSQIRIDWTHPERGIVDLKTIDDLDYFELQARSFGYTHQLAFYRAVLAQVTGRKPEVHVIAVEKKEPYRVGVWRFSEQVLDAAARENLAAIERLKVCRAQDCWPTGYEQIRSFDYLA
;
A
#
# COMPACT_ATOMS: atom_id res chain seq x y z
N MET A 1 13.03 -28.26 35.79
CA MET A 1 13.43 -28.10 34.37
C MET A 1 12.27 -27.36 33.70
N ILE A 2 12.41 -26.04 33.58
CA ILE A 2 11.41 -25.20 32.92
C ILE A 2 11.60 -25.44 31.42
N ASP A 3 10.55 -25.89 30.79
CA ASP A 3 10.50 -26.23 29.37
C ASP A 3 10.79 -24.98 28.51
N ILE A 4 12.05 -24.85 28.05
CA ILE A 4 12.56 -23.71 27.27
C ILE A 4 12.09 -23.81 25.79
N PHE A 5 11.39 -24.88 25.41
CA PHE A 5 11.02 -25.17 24.02
C PHE A 5 9.57 -24.81 23.64
N ALA A 6 8.75 -24.28 24.52
CA ALA A 6 7.37 -23.90 24.20
C ALA A 6 7.17 -22.37 24.17
N ARG A 7 8.05 -21.60 23.59
CA ARG A 7 7.64 -20.33 22.99
C ARG A 7 6.93 -20.65 21.67
N GLN A 8 5.68 -21.09 21.75
CA GLN A 8 4.78 -20.96 20.59
C GLN A 8 4.91 -19.52 20.10
N SER A 9 5.44 -19.36 18.91
CA SER A 9 5.61 -18.04 18.31
C SER A 9 4.22 -17.42 18.20
N ARG A 10 3.99 -16.28 18.87
CA ARG A 10 2.72 -15.58 18.80
C ARG A 10 2.33 -15.34 17.34
N PRO A 11 1.03 -15.37 17.01
CA PRO A 11 0.56 -15.01 15.67
C PRO A 11 1.06 -13.62 15.27
N PHE A 12 1.27 -13.39 14.00
CA PHE A 12 1.69 -12.05 13.51
C PHE A 12 0.64 -10.98 13.81
N THR A 13 -0.62 -11.35 13.89
CA THR A 13 -1.74 -10.48 14.26
C THR A 13 -1.63 -9.89 15.67
N ASP A 14 -0.90 -10.51 16.59
CA ASP A 14 -0.67 -9.98 17.93
C ASP A 14 0.27 -8.76 17.96
N TYR A 15 0.96 -8.49 16.85
CA TYR A 15 1.95 -7.42 16.73
C TYR A 15 1.46 -6.23 15.91
N VAL A 16 0.26 -6.30 15.35
CA VAL A 16 -0.32 -5.21 14.57
C VAL A 16 -1.43 -4.52 15.34
N ILE A 17 -1.57 -3.23 15.10
CA ILE A 17 -2.57 -2.39 15.76
C ILE A 17 -3.61 -1.98 14.73
N ALA A 18 -4.89 -2.17 15.06
CA ALA A 18 -5.97 -1.56 14.28
C ALA A 18 -6.08 -0.09 14.66
N GLU A 19 -5.86 0.80 13.73
CA GLU A 19 -6.04 2.23 13.94
C GLU A 19 -6.64 2.94 12.72
N PRO A 20 -7.37 4.06 12.93
CA PRO A 20 -7.90 4.85 11.83
C PRO A 20 -6.79 5.36 10.90
N GLU A 21 -7.07 5.43 9.59
CA GLU A 21 -6.13 5.95 8.59
C GLU A 21 -5.61 7.35 8.93
N ALA A 22 -6.47 8.21 9.49
CA ALA A 22 -6.09 9.56 9.89
C ALA A 22 -4.99 9.57 10.97
N VAL A 23 -5.01 8.61 11.91
CA VAL A 23 -3.98 8.46 12.96
C VAL A 23 -2.66 8.02 12.33
N TYR A 24 -2.70 7.04 11.42
CA TYR A 24 -1.53 6.61 10.66
C TYR A 24 -0.94 7.75 9.82
N ALA A 25 -1.80 8.47 9.11
CA ALA A 25 -1.39 9.60 8.27
C ALA A 25 -0.77 10.75 9.07
N ALA A 26 -1.30 11.07 10.25
CA ALA A 26 -0.76 12.12 11.12
C ALA A 26 0.70 11.87 11.56
N ARG A 27 1.15 10.60 11.55
CA ARG A 27 2.52 10.22 11.90
C ARG A 27 3.50 10.23 10.73
N ARG A 28 3.08 10.64 9.52
CA ARG A 28 3.95 10.62 8.31
C ARG A 28 5.17 11.52 8.44
N CYS A 29 5.10 12.59 9.21
CA CYS A 29 6.24 13.48 9.44
C CYS A 29 7.25 12.89 10.43
N ASP A 30 6.80 12.08 11.38
CA ASP A 30 7.61 11.54 12.47
C ASP A 30 8.21 10.18 12.12
N CYS A 31 7.51 9.39 11.30
CA CYS A 31 7.89 8.02 10.99
C CYS A 31 8.17 7.84 9.48
N LEU A 32 9.28 7.17 9.18
CA LEU A 32 9.59 6.76 7.82
C LEU A 32 8.62 5.67 7.38
N SER A 33 8.00 5.84 6.22
CA SER A 33 7.18 4.82 5.56
C SER A 33 7.87 4.29 4.31
N SER A 34 7.41 3.15 3.79
CA SER A 34 7.92 2.58 2.54
C SER A 34 7.74 3.53 1.36
N HIS A 35 6.60 4.23 1.27
CA HIS A 35 6.33 5.20 0.21
C HIS A 35 7.29 6.38 0.27
N ALA A 36 7.49 6.94 1.46
CA ALA A 36 8.45 8.01 1.68
C ALA A 36 9.88 7.59 1.29
N LEU A 37 10.27 6.35 1.61
CA LEU A 37 11.58 5.82 1.24
C LEU A 37 11.71 5.59 -0.28
N ILE A 38 10.67 5.09 -0.94
CA ILE A 38 10.65 4.92 -2.40
C ILE A 38 10.73 6.28 -3.10
N GLU A 39 10.01 7.29 -2.62
CA GLU A 39 10.09 8.66 -3.12
C GLU A 39 11.50 9.25 -2.98
N PHE A 40 12.08 9.14 -1.80
CA PHE A 40 13.45 9.57 -1.53
C PHE A 40 14.45 8.87 -2.46
N ARG A 41 14.34 7.57 -2.66
CA ARG A 41 15.21 6.80 -3.56
C ARG A 41 15.17 7.32 -5.00
N ARG A 42 13.98 7.72 -5.46
CA ARG A 42 13.77 8.24 -6.82
C ARG A 42 14.28 9.66 -7.00
N ASN A 43 13.99 10.52 -6.04
CA ASN A 43 14.35 11.93 -6.12
C ASN A 43 14.40 12.56 -4.71
N PRO A 44 15.59 12.63 -4.09
CA PRO A 44 15.76 13.23 -2.76
C PRO A 44 15.26 14.68 -2.66
N LEU A 45 15.50 15.49 -3.70
CA LEU A 45 15.05 16.89 -3.70
C LEU A 45 13.52 17.00 -3.73
N LEU A 46 12.85 16.20 -4.56
CA LEU A 46 11.39 16.16 -4.61
C LEU A 46 10.80 15.71 -3.27
N PHE A 47 11.34 14.65 -2.69
CA PHE A 47 10.97 14.17 -1.37
C PHE A 47 11.07 15.28 -0.32
N ARG A 48 12.20 16.03 -0.31
CA ARG A 48 12.38 17.15 0.63
C ARG A 48 11.37 18.27 0.42
N LYS A 49 11.11 18.65 -0.83
CA LYS A 49 10.12 19.69 -1.15
C LYS A 49 8.71 19.32 -0.67
N LYS A 50 8.32 18.05 -0.82
CA LYS A 50 7.03 17.53 -0.31
C LYS A 50 6.99 17.55 1.22
N GLN A 51 8.06 17.11 1.90
CA GLN A 51 8.15 17.20 3.35
C GLN A 51 7.99 18.64 3.89
N LEU A 52 8.46 19.62 3.14
CA LEU A 52 8.33 21.03 3.47
C LEU A 52 6.98 21.64 3.06
N GLY A 53 6.08 20.88 2.46
CA GLY A 53 4.79 21.38 1.96
C GLY A 53 4.91 22.32 0.76
N LEU A 54 6.07 22.33 0.08
CA LEU A 54 6.30 23.17 -1.10
C LEU A 54 5.69 22.60 -2.39
N ILE A 55 5.27 21.35 -2.35
CA ILE A 55 4.62 20.66 -3.46
C ILE A 55 3.42 19.90 -2.88
N GLU A 56 2.24 20.24 -3.37
CA GLU A 56 1.01 19.52 -3.04
C GLU A 56 0.94 18.21 -3.80
N GLU A 57 0.46 17.17 -3.13
CA GLU A 57 0.16 15.90 -3.78
C GLU A 57 -1.26 15.93 -4.32
N GLU A 58 -1.40 15.89 -5.64
CA GLU A 58 -2.70 15.68 -6.25
C GLU A 58 -3.19 14.23 -6.02
N GLU A 59 -4.37 14.10 -5.44
CA GLU A 59 -5.01 12.81 -5.29
C GLU A 59 -5.49 12.29 -6.65
N ARG A 60 -4.80 11.30 -7.21
CA ARG A 60 -5.18 10.71 -8.49
C ARG A 60 -6.41 9.81 -8.31
N ALA A 61 -7.37 9.91 -9.23
CA ALA A 61 -8.58 9.06 -9.24
C ALA A 61 -8.26 7.55 -9.13
N ALA A 62 -7.16 7.11 -9.74
CA ALA A 62 -6.69 5.72 -9.64
C ALA A 62 -6.41 5.27 -8.20
N PHE A 63 -5.95 6.17 -7.32
CA PHE A 63 -5.70 5.84 -5.91
C PHE A 63 -7.00 5.64 -5.14
N ILE A 64 -8.04 6.41 -5.46
CA ILE A 64 -9.37 6.27 -4.84
C ILE A 64 -9.95 4.90 -5.19
N VAL A 65 -9.88 4.48 -6.47
CA VAL A 65 -10.31 3.15 -6.92
C VAL A 65 -9.53 2.04 -6.22
N GLY A 66 -8.21 2.16 -6.11
CA GLY A 66 -7.37 1.21 -5.39
C GLY A 66 -7.78 1.07 -3.92
N ARG A 67 -7.90 2.18 -3.18
CA ARG A 67 -8.34 2.16 -1.77
C ARG A 67 -9.74 1.59 -1.59
N ALA A 68 -10.67 1.92 -2.51
CA ALA A 68 -12.01 1.38 -2.50
C ALA A 68 -12.01 -0.14 -2.70
N ALA A 69 -11.23 -0.64 -3.67
CA ALA A 69 -11.07 -2.07 -3.90
C ALA A 69 -10.44 -2.79 -2.70
N HIS A 70 -9.37 -2.25 -2.09
CA HIS A 70 -8.75 -2.81 -0.89
C HIS A 70 -9.77 -2.94 0.23
N CYS A 71 -10.47 -1.86 0.55
CA CYS A 71 -11.50 -1.86 1.59
C CYS A 71 -12.60 -2.91 1.30
N ARG A 72 -13.10 -2.96 0.06
CA ARG A 72 -14.20 -3.88 -0.29
C ARG A 72 -13.79 -5.34 -0.25
N VAL A 73 -12.58 -5.67 -0.74
CA VAL A 73 -12.04 -7.04 -0.82
C VAL A 73 -11.66 -7.55 0.57
N LEU A 74 -10.93 -6.75 1.35
CA LEU A 74 -10.29 -7.18 2.59
C LEU A 74 -11.14 -6.92 3.82
N GLU A 75 -11.84 -5.80 3.90
CA GLU A 75 -12.59 -5.39 5.07
C GLU A 75 -14.11 -5.59 4.93
N GLY A 76 -14.59 -5.84 3.71
CA GLY A 76 -15.96 -6.20 3.44
C GLY A 76 -16.90 -5.02 3.19
N GLU A 77 -18.18 -5.34 2.93
CA GLU A 77 -19.17 -4.36 2.48
C GLU A 77 -19.52 -3.30 3.54
N ALA A 78 -19.64 -3.71 4.80
CA ALA A 78 -20.01 -2.80 5.86
C ALA A 78 -19.00 -1.65 6.02
N GLU A 79 -17.70 -1.98 6.04
CA GLU A 79 -16.63 -1.02 6.14
C GLU A 79 -16.52 -0.18 4.86
N PHE A 80 -16.69 -0.78 3.69
CA PHE A 80 -16.70 -0.09 2.42
C PHE A 80 -17.78 1.01 2.37
N ARG A 81 -19.02 0.69 2.76
CA ARG A 81 -20.12 1.68 2.82
C ARG A 81 -19.91 2.74 3.90
N ARG A 82 -19.23 2.39 5.00
CA ARG A 82 -18.86 3.33 6.05
C ARG A 82 -17.84 4.37 5.53
N ARG A 83 -16.83 3.93 4.79
CA ARG A 83 -15.72 4.79 4.31
C ARG A 83 -16.03 5.56 3.05
N PHE A 84 -16.83 5.01 2.14
CA PHE A 84 -17.09 5.61 0.83
C PHE A 84 -18.57 6.00 0.68
N ALA A 85 -18.79 7.14 0.04
CA ALA A 85 -20.09 7.51 -0.48
C ALA A 85 -20.21 7.01 -1.92
N ILE A 86 -21.27 6.27 -2.23
CA ILE A 86 -21.47 5.64 -3.54
C ILE A 86 -22.52 6.39 -4.33
N GLY A 87 -22.26 6.61 -5.62
CA GLY A 87 -23.17 7.27 -6.54
C GLY A 87 -22.94 8.76 -6.62
N GLY A 88 -24.01 9.52 -6.57
CA GLY A 88 -24.00 10.99 -6.69
C GLY A 88 -25.43 11.54 -6.68
N PRO A 89 -25.59 12.87 -6.70
CA PRO A 89 -26.90 13.51 -6.78
C PRO A 89 -27.57 13.17 -8.12
N ILE A 90 -28.88 12.95 -8.09
CA ILE A 90 -29.66 12.62 -9.28
C ILE A 90 -30.01 13.90 -10.00
N ASN A 91 -29.75 13.94 -11.29
CA ASN A 91 -30.22 15.02 -12.17
C ASN A 91 -31.74 14.90 -12.39
N PRO A 92 -32.56 15.85 -11.91
CA PRO A 92 -34.00 15.74 -11.98
C PRO A 92 -34.55 15.75 -13.42
N LYS A 93 -33.75 16.23 -14.39
CA LYS A 93 -34.16 16.27 -15.80
C LYS A 93 -33.93 14.95 -16.53
N THR A 94 -32.92 14.20 -16.15
CA THR A 94 -32.49 12.96 -16.84
C THR A 94 -32.74 11.70 -16.05
N GLY A 95 -33.00 11.81 -14.74
CA GLY A 95 -33.10 10.67 -13.82
C GLY A 95 -31.78 9.92 -13.58
N LYS A 96 -30.64 10.42 -14.11
CA LYS A 96 -29.30 9.82 -13.95
C LYS A 96 -28.47 10.61 -12.94
N SER A 97 -27.48 9.97 -12.33
CA SER A 97 -26.52 10.66 -11.48
C SER A 97 -25.74 11.70 -12.26
N PHE A 98 -25.42 12.82 -11.63
CA PHE A 98 -24.47 13.80 -12.18
C PHE A 98 -23.08 13.16 -12.31
N GLY A 99 -22.33 13.49 -13.37
CA GLY A 99 -20.94 13.09 -13.54
C GLY A 99 -20.03 13.69 -12.49
N GLN A 100 -18.91 13.04 -12.20
CA GLN A 100 -17.96 13.45 -11.17
C GLN A 100 -17.28 14.80 -11.44
N ASP A 101 -17.26 15.25 -12.68
CA ASP A 101 -16.72 16.52 -13.17
C ASP A 101 -17.71 17.69 -13.05
N THR A 102 -18.93 17.44 -12.57
CA THR A 102 -19.96 18.47 -12.43
C THR A 102 -19.90 19.18 -11.09
N LYS A 103 -20.29 20.46 -11.08
CA LYS A 103 -20.40 21.27 -9.86
C LYS A 103 -21.36 20.63 -8.84
N ALA A 104 -22.49 20.09 -9.29
CA ALA A 104 -23.47 19.43 -8.43
C ALA A 104 -22.87 18.20 -7.72
N TYR A 105 -22.03 17.43 -8.40
CA TYR A 105 -21.30 16.32 -7.78
C TYR A 105 -20.29 16.81 -6.75
N ALA A 106 -19.50 17.84 -7.08
CA ALA A 106 -18.50 18.40 -6.17
C ALA A 106 -19.13 18.96 -4.88
N GLU A 107 -20.26 19.68 -4.99
CA GLU A 107 -21.00 20.19 -3.84
C GLU A 107 -21.55 19.06 -2.96
N TRP A 108 -22.10 18.03 -3.58
CA TRP A 108 -22.60 16.83 -2.88
C TRP A 108 -21.45 16.07 -2.18
N ALA A 109 -20.33 15.84 -2.86
CA ALA A 109 -19.18 15.16 -2.31
C ALA A 109 -18.57 15.93 -1.10
N ALA A 110 -18.48 17.26 -1.21
CA ALA A 110 -18.03 18.12 -0.12
C ALA A 110 -18.96 18.06 1.11
N ALA A 111 -20.27 17.98 0.88
CA ALA A 111 -21.26 17.94 1.96
C ALA A 111 -21.27 16.61 2.73
N ILE A 112 -20.83 15.50 2.10
CA ILE A 112 -20.85 14.16 2.70
C ILE A 112 -19.69 13.94 3.69
N GLY A 113 -18.57 14.66 3.50
CA GLY A 113 -17.42 14.58 4.40
C GLY A 113 -16.66 13.24 4.36
N LYS A 114 -16.84 12.44 3.31
CA LYS A 114 -16.08 11.21 3.04
C LYS A 114 -15.83 11.04 1.53
N PRO A 115 -14.79 10.28 1.14
CA PRO A 115 -14.50 10.04 -0.27
C PRO A 115 -15.71 9.52 -1.03
N ALA A 116 -15.99 10.13 -2.18
CA ALA A 116 -17.10 9.76 -3.05
C ALA A 116 -16.61 8.98 -4.26
N ILE A 117 -17.29 7.90 -4.59
CA ILE A 117 -17.03 7.06 -5.77
C ILE A 117 -18.28 6.88 -6.60
N SER A 118 -18.12 6.68 -7.91
CA SER A 118 -19.24 6.39 -8.79
C SER A 118 -19.84 5.01 -8.52
N GLN A 119 -21.07 4.78 -8.97
CA GLN A 119 -21.68 3.46 -8.94
C GLN A 119 -20.85 2.46 -9.73
N ASP A 120 -20.32 2.84 -10.91
CA ASP A 120 -19.46 1.96 -11.73
C ASP A 120 -18.20 1.53 -10.98
N THR A 121 -17.62 2.43 -10.17
CA THR A 121 -16.47 2.08 -9.31
C THR A 121 -16.86 1.10 -8.21
N ALA A 122 -18.01 1.28 -7.59
CA ALA A 122 -18.51 0.35 -6.58
C ALA A 122 -18.80 -1.03 -7.19
N ASP A 123 -19.44 -1.06 -8.35
CA ASP A 123 -19.71 -2.30 -9.10
C ASP A 123 -18.42 -3.00 -9.53
N LEU A 124 -17.38 -2.24 -9.91
CA LEU A 124 -16.05 -2.79 -10.16
C LEU A 124 -15.49 -3.44 -8.90
N CYS A 125 -15.52 -2.74 -7.75
CA CYS A 125 -15.04 -3.31 -6.49
C CYS A 125 -15.75 -4.61 -6.11
N ASP A 126 -17.05 -4.71 -6.40
CA ASP A 126 -17.82 -5.95 -6.18
C ASP A 126 -17.38 -7.09 -7.10
N ARG A 127 -17.10 -6.80 -8.38
CA ARG A 127 -16.56 -7.78 -9.34
C ARG A 127 -15.17 -8.28 -8.91
N LEU A 128 -14.28 -7.34 -8.51
CA LEU A 128 -12.95 -7.69 -8.00
C LEU A 128 -13.04 -8.56 -6.74
N THR A 129 -13.95 -8.22 -5.83
CA THR A 129 -14.17 -8.99 -4.60
C THR A 129 -14.62 -10.40 -4.92
N ARG A 130 -15.55 -10.58 -5.86
CA ARG A 130 -16.02 -11.89 -6.30
C ARG A 130 -14.87 -12.69 -6.90
N ALA A 131 -14.11 -12.12 -7.82
CA ALA A 131 -12.98 -12.80 -8.45
C ALA A 131 -11.94 -13.28 -7.43
N VAL A 132 -11.58 -12.43 -6.45
CA VAL A 132 -10.66 -12.80 -5.37
C VAL A 132 -11.24 -13.92 -4.50
N ARG A 133 -12.55 -13.88 -4.20
CA ARG A 133 -13.22 -14.90 -3.37
C ARG A 133 -13.41 -16.23 -4.09
N GLU A 134 -13.49 -16.24 -5.41
CA GLU A 134 -13.55 -17.45 -6.24
C GLU A 134 -12.16 -18.09 -6.48
N HIS A 135 -11.06 -17.41 -6.11
CA HIS A 135 -9.71 -17.92 -6.24
C HIS A 135 -9.25 -18.59 -4.93
N ASP A 136 -9.20 -19.90 -4.88
CA ASP A 136 -8.94 -20.71 -3.66
C ASP A 136 -7.70 -20.27 -2.88
N VAL A 137 -6.57 -20.06 -3.57
CA VAL A 137 -5.32 -19.65 -2.90
C VAL A 137 -5.44 -18.23 -2.32
N ALA A 138 -6.02 -17.29 -3.06
CA ALA A 138 -6.20 -15.93 -2.58
C ALA A 138 -7.13 -15.90 -1.36
N THR A 139 -8.26 -16.63 -1.44
CA THR A 139 -9.20 -16.74 -0.32
C THR A 139 -8.55 -17.36 0.91
N SER A 140 -7.72 -18.40 0.77
CA SER A 140 -7.02 -19.01 1.91
C SER A 140 -6.05 -18.06 2.62
N LEU A 141 -5.50 -17.07 1.89
CA LEU A 141 -4.58 -16.07 2.45
C LEU A 141 -5.30 -14.98 3.27
N ILE A 142 -6.59 -14.74 2.97
CA ILE A 142 -7.38 -13.70 3.64
C ILE A 142 -8.55 -14.25 4.47
N ALA A 143 -8.61 -15.59 4.65
CA ALA A 143 -9.65 -16.24 5.44
C ALA A 143 -9.53 -15.92 6.93
N GLU A 144 -8.29 -15.82 7.41
CA GLU A 144 -7.97 -15.53 8.81
C GLU A 144 -6.96 -14.36 8.85
N GLY A 145 -7.09 -13.49 9.84
CA GLY A 145 -6.14 -12.39 10.01
C GLY A 145 -6.79 -11.06 10.31
N GLN A 146 -6.02 -10.01 10.08
CA GLN A 146 -6.42 -8.64 10.37
C GLN A 146 -6.06 -7.71 9.20
N GLY A 147 -7.05 -6.96 8.72
CA GLY A 147 -6.87 -5.91 7.72
C GLY A 147 -6.25 -4.64 8.30
N GLU A 148 -5.53 -3.90 7.47
CA GLU A 148 -5.03 -2.55 7.75
C GLU A 148 -4.19 -2.46 9.03
N GLY A 149 -3.44 -3.53 9.32
CA GLY A 149 -2.62 -3.66 10.52
C GLY A 149 -1.42 -2.72 10.52
N VAL A 150 -1.30 -1.87 11.55
CA VAL A 150 -0.20 -0.91 11.70
C VAL A 150 0.87 -1.46 12.63
N VAL A 151 2.12 -1.33 12.22
CA VAL A 151 3.31 -1.58 13.07
C VAL A 151 4.19 -0.36 13.09
N ARG A 152 4.70 -0.02 14.26
CA ARG A 152 5.73 1.00 14.46
C ARG A 152 6.92 0.42 15.19
N ALA A 153 8.11 0.70 14.69
CA ALA A 153 9.36 0.31 15.30
C ALA A 153 10.47 1.27 14.92
N GLU A 154 11.53 1.28 15.70
CA GLU A 154 12.80 1.84 15.24
C GLU A 154 13.42 0.86 14.25
N PHE A 155 13.69 1.32 13.04
CA PHE A 155 14.34 0.53 12.01
C PHE A 155 15.49 1.30 11.40
N ALA A 156 16.68 0.69 11.41
CA ALA A 156 17.91 1.30 10.94
C ALA A 156 18.18 2.70 11.54
N GLY A 157 17.84 2.91 12.83
CA GLY A 157 18.04 4.17 13.56
C GLY A 157 17.04 5.27 13.19
N LEU A 158 15.91 4.94 12.57
CA LEU A 158 14.83 5.87 12.29
C LEU A 158 13.49 5.31 12.80
N PRO A 159 12.64 6.16 13.45
CA PRO A 159 11.26 5.80 13.68
C PRO A 159 10.59 5.45 12.35
N SER A 160 9.99 4.29 12.27
CA SER A 160 9.41 3.74 11.04
C SER A 160 8.01 3.21 11.29
N GLN A 161 7.16 3.31 10.28
CA GLN A 161 5.81 2.77 10.32
C GLN A 161 5.44 2.07 9.02
N ILE A 162 4.65 1.01 9.16
CA ILE A 162 4.03 0.28 8.06
C ILE A 162 2.54 0.12 8.33
N ARG A 163 1.77 -0.02 7.27
CA ARG A 163 0.37 -0.42 7.30
C ARG A 163 0.20 -1.55 6.31
N ILE A 164 -0.10 -2.73 6.83
CA ILE A 164 -0.17 -3.97 6.07
C ILE A 164 -1.62 -4.16 5.64
N ASP A 165 -1.86 -4.36 4.36
CA ASP A 165 -3.21 -4.54 3.81
C ASP A 165 -3.96 -5.68 4.52
N TRP A 166 -3.26 -6.83 4.70
CA TRP A 166 -3.76 -7.97 5.46
C TRP A 166 -2.63 -8.70 6.17
N THR A 167 -2.78 -8.95 7.47
CA THR A 167 -1.83 -9.71 8.28
C THR A 167 -2.40 -11.09 8.58
N HIS A 168 -1.84 -12.11 7.91
CA HIS A 168 -2.18 -13.50 8.18
C HIS A 168 -1.46 -13.97 9.47
N PRO A 169 -2.12 -14.67 10.42
CA PRO A 169 -1.55 -15.00 11.72
C PRO A 169 -0.27 -15.81 11.66
N GLU A 170 -0.14 -16.74 10.72
CA GLU A 170 1.01 -17.61 10.58
C GLU A 170 1.99 -17.19 9.48
N ARG A 171 1.47 -16.75 8.33
CA ARG A 171 2.29 -16.43 7.15
C ARG A 171 2.84 -15.00 7.17
N GLY A 172 2.11 -14.07 7.80
CA GLY A 172 2.52 -12.69 7.95
C GLY A 172 1.87 -11.75 6.94
N ILE A 173 2.59 -11.29 5.92
CA ILE A 173 2.17 -10.17 5.07
C ILE A 173 1.44 -10.67 3.82
N VAL A 174 0.23 -10.15 3.62
CA VAL A 174 -0.52 -10.26 2.36
C VAL A 174 -0.87 -8.87 1.89
N ASP A 175 -0.51 -8.55 0.66
CA ASP A 175 -0.72 -7.24 0.04
C ASP A 175 -1.63 -7.42 -1.18
N LEU A 176 -2.59 -6.54 -1.37
CA LEU A 176 -3.53 -6.57 -2.49
C LEU A 176 -3.14 -5.53 -3.53
N LYS A 177 -3.09 -5.92 -4.79
CA LYS A 177 -2.84 -5.00 -5.90
C LYS A 177 -3.95 -5.10 -6.95
N THR A 178 -4.52 -3.97 -7.33
CA THR A 178 -5.34 -3.89 -8.54
C THR A 178 -4.47 -3.52 -9.73
N ILE A 179 -4.59 -4.22 -10.82
CA ILE A 179 -3.70 -4.10 -11.98
C ILE A 179 -4.52 -4.07 -13.28
N ASP A 180 -3.95 -3.54 -14.33
CA ASP A 180 -4.61 -3.51 -15.64
C ASP A 180 -4.41 -4.81 -16.43
N ASP A 181 -3.28 -5.50 -16.22
CA ASP A 181 -2.93 -6.73 -16.92
C ASP A 181 -1.92 -7.54 -16.08
N LEU A 182 -2.27 -8.78 -15.73
CA LEU A 182 -1.43 -9.67 -14.92
C LEU A 182 -0.15 -10.11 -15.62
N ASP A 183 -0.12 -10.14 -16.95
CA ASP A 183 1.06 -10.53 -17.70
C ASP A 183 2.23 -9.54 -17.49
N TYR A 184 1.91 -8.31 -17.08
CA TYR A 184 2.88 -7.27 -16.73
C TYR A 184 3.12 -7.11 -15.23
N PHE A 185 2.52 -7.95 -14.37
CA PHE A 185 2.61 -7.77 -12.91
C PHE A 185 4.05 -7.71 -12.41
N GLU A 186 4.91 -8.65 -12.81
CA GLU A 186 6.29 -8.70 -12.33
C GLU A 186 7.12 -7.49 -12.78
N LEU A 187 6.89 -7.00 -14.00
CA LEU A 187 7.51 -5.77 -14.49
C LEU A 187 7.04 -4.56 -13.68
N GLN A 188 5.73 -4.46 -13.42
CA GLN A 188 5.15 -3.39 -12.63
C GLN A 188 5.62 -3.46 -11.17
N ALA A 189 5.74 -4.65 -10.58
CA ALA A 189 6.25 -4.83 -9.23
C ALA A 189 7.65 -4.25 -9.05
N ARG A 190 8.50 -4.36 -10.08
CA ARG A 190 9.83 -3.74 -10.11
C ARG A 190 9.75 -2.23 -10.31
N SER A 191 9.01 -1.78 -11.32
CA SER A 191 8.96 -0.36 -11.73
C SER A 191 8.27 0.53 -10.69
N PHE A 192 7.24 0.02 -10.02
CA PHE A 192 6.53 0.75 -8.96
C PHE A 192 7.18 0.59 -7.59
N GLY A 193 8.15 -0.32 -7.44
CA GLY A 193 8.89 -0.51 -6.19
C GLY A 193 8.15 -1.38 -5.18
N TYR A 194 7.26 -2.28 -5.60
CA TYR A 194 6.57 -3.19 -4.67
C TYR A 194 7.55 -4.09 -3.92
N THR A 195 8.61 -4.56 -4.57
CA THR A 195 9.68 -5.33 -3.90
C THR A 195 10.29 -4.57 -2.73
N HIS A 196 10.51 -3.26 -2.88
CA HIS A 196 11.08 -2.41 -1.85
C HIS A 196 10.08 -2.08 -0.75
N GLN A 197 8.80 -1.85 -1.12
CA GLN A 197 7.71 -1.68 -0.16
C GLN A 197 7.61 -2.90 0.76
N LEU A 198 7.51 -4.08 0.15
CA LEU A 198 7.29 -5.33 0.86
C LEU A 198 8.53 -5.78 1.66
N ALA A 199 9.74 -5.51 1.16
CA ALA A 199 10.96 -5.72 1.92
C ALA A 199 11.05 -4.82 3.16
N PHE A 200 10.60 -3.56 3.04
CA PHE A 200 10.51 -2.64 4.19
C PHE A 200 9.47 -3.13 5.20
N TYR A 201 8.29 -3.55 4.74
CA TYR A 201 7.24 -4.13 5.60
C TYR A 201 7.74 -5.35 6.35
N ARG A 202 8.38 -6.28 5.63
CA ARG A 202 8.97 -7.49 6.20
C ARG A 202 10.02 -7.15 7.27
N ALA A 203 10.88 -6.18 7.02
CA ALA A 203 11.93 -5.77 7.94
C ALA A 203 11.37 -5.15 9.22
N VAL A 204 10.41 -4.21 9.11
CA VAL A 204 9.79 -3.56 10.27
C VAL A 204 8.97 -4.56 11.10
N LEU A 205 8.21 -5.46 10.47
CA LEU A 205 7.46 -6.49 11.18
C LEU A 205 8.41 -7.49 11.85
N ALA A 206 9.51 -7.88 11.19
CA ALA A 206 10.52 -8.77 11.77
C ALA A 206 11.21 -8.14 12.98
N GLN A 207 11.38 -6.82 13.01
CA GLN A 207 11.97 -6.10 14.14
C GLN A 207 11.18 -6.30 15.44
N VAL A 208 9.86 -6.30 15.36
CA VAL A 208 8.98 -6.45 16.54
C VAL A 208 8.67 -7.92 16.88
N THR A 209 8.67 -8.80 15.88
CA THR A 209 8.30 -10.21 16.07
C THR A 209 9.50 -11.13 16.33
N GLY A 210 10.71 -10.70 15.99
CA GLY A 210 11.93 -11.51 16.03
C GLY A 210 11.99 -12.59 14.96
N ARG A 211 11.03 -12.65 14.01
CA ARG A 211 11.00 -13.62 12.91
C ARG A 211 10.63 -12.96 11.59
N LYS A 212 11.15 -13.49 10.50
CA LYS A 212 10.83 -12.99 9.15
C LYS A 212 9.47 -13.53 8.70
N PRO A 213 8.47 -12.66 8.39
CA PRO A 213 7.21 -13.12 7.81
C PRO A 213 7.39 -13.54 6.35
N GLU A 214 6.53 -14.44 5.88
CA GLU A 214 6.32 -14.62 4.44
C GLU A 214 5.64 -13.36 3.86
N VAL A 215 5.83 -13.16 2.56
CA VAL A 215 5.23 -12.03 1.84
C VAL A 215 4.51 -12.56 0.61
N HIS A 216 3.21 -12.34 0.59
CA HIS A 216 2.33 -12.70 -0.51
C HIS A 216 1.69 -11.45 -1.11
N VAL A 217 1.48 -11.47 -2.42
CA VAL A 217 0.71 -10.46 -3.14
C VAL A 217 -0.43 -11.15 -3.87
N ILE A 218 -1.64 -10.66 -3.65
CA ILE A 218 -2.81 -10.98 -4.45
C ILE A 218 -2.95 -9.86 -5.46
N ALA A 219 -2.84 -10.15 -6.74
CA ALA A 219 -3.09 -9.17 -7.80
C ALA A 219 -4.35 -9.54 -8.56
N VAL A 220 -5.23 -8.54 -8.78
CA VAL A 220 -6.50 -8.71 -9.48
C VAL A 220 -6.62 -7.71 -10.61
N GLU A 221 -7.00 -8.18 -11.79
CA GLU A 221 -7.24 -7.32 -12.95
C GLU A 221 -8.53 -6.52 -12.82
N LYS A 222 -8.44 -5.24 -13.21
CA LYS A 222 -9.60 -4.34 -13.25
C LYS A 222 -10.49 -4.50 -14.49
N LYS A 223 -10.16 -5.45 -15.37
CA LYS A 223 -10.88 -5.72 -16.64
C LYS A 223 -11.31 -7.18 -16.71
N GLU A 224 -12.36 -7.44 -17.48
CA GLU A 224 -12.78 -8.79 -17.81
C GLU A 224 -11.60 -9.62 -18.38
N PRO A 225 -11.44 -10.87 -17.94
CA PRO A 225 -12.32 -11.63 -17.05
C PRO A 225 -11.98 -11.50 -15.55
N TYR A 226 -11.35 -10.41 -15.10
CA TYR A 226 -10.92 -10.16 -13.71
C TYR A 226 -9.99 -11.22 -13.17
N ARG A 227 -8.99 -11.62 -13.95
CA ARG A 227 -8.01 -12.66 -13.55
C ARG A 227 -7.39 -12.32 -12.21
N VAL A 228 -7.17 -13.32 -11.38
CA VAL A 228 -6.49 -13.20 -10.08
C VAL A 228 -5.22 -14.02 -10.10
N GLY A 229 -4.12 -13.45 -9.66
CA GLY A 229 -2.86 -14.17 -9.48
C GLY A 229 -2.34 -13.96 -8.06
N VAL A 230 -1.61 -14.96 -7.57
CA VAL A 230 -0.98 -14.91 -6.24
C VAL A 230 0.51 -15.16 -6.38
N TRP A 231 1.31 -14.24 -5.87
CA TRP A 231 2.78 -14.35 -5.85
C TRP A 231 3.28 -14.41 -4.42
N ARG A 232 4.15 -15.36 -4.15
CA ARG A 232 5.00 -15.36 -2.97
C ARG A 232 6.36 -14.76 -3.35
N PHE A 233 6.73 -13.68 -2.72
CA PHE A 233 8.03 -13.05 -2.94
C PHE A 233 9.13 -13.88 -2.28
N SER A 234 10.16 -14.26 -3.06
CA SER A 234 11.27 -15.05 -2.54
C SER A 234 12.13 -14.25 -1.56
N GLU A 235 12.76 -14.97 -0.62
CA GLU A 235 13.69 -14.34 0.34
C GLU A 235 14.82 -13.60 -0.37
N GLN A 236 15.35 -14.16 -1.46
CA GLN A 236 16.43 -13.55 -2.23
C GLN A 236 16.05 -12.17 -2.78
N VAL A 237 14.85 -12.05 -3.36
CA VAL A 237 14.32 -10.77 -3.89
C VAL A 237 14.11 -9.77 -2.77
N LEU A 238 13.49 -10.20 -1.67
CA LEU A 238 13.22 -9.34 -0.51
C LEU A 238 14.51 -8.90 0.20
N ASP A 239 15.48 -9.78 0.36
CA ASP A 239 16.76 -9.45 1.00
C ASP A 239 17.61 -8.53 0.11
N ALA A 240 17.55 -8.66 -1.23
CA ALA A 240 18.18 -7.72 -2.15
C ALA A 240 17.55 -6.32 -2.01
N ALA A 241 16.22 -6.23 -2.06
CA ALA A 241 15.51 -4.97 -1.90
C ALA A 241 15.70 -4.36 -0.49
N ALA A 242 15.83 -5.20 0.55
CA ALA A 242 16.12 -4.74 1.91
C ALA A 242 17.51 -4.08 2.01
N ARG A 243 18.53 -4.65 1.37
CA ARG A 243 19.86 -4.02 1.31
C ARG A 243 19.83 -2.64 0.64
N GLU A 244 19.07 -2.52 -0.46
CA GLU A 244 18.89 -1.23 -1.14
C GLU A 244 18.12 -0.22 -0.28
N ASN A 245 17.11 -0.68 0.47
CA ASN A 245 16.39 0.16 1.42
C ASN A 245 17.30 0.66 2.54
N LEU A 246 18.15 -0.21 3.11
CA LEU A 246 19.13 0.18 4.13
C LEU A 246 20.11 1.23 3.58
N ALA A 247 20.68 1.01 2.40
CA ALA A 247 21.55 1.99 1.75
C ALA A 247 20.84 3.34 1.51
N ALA A 248 19.56 3.30 1.15
CA ALA A 248 18.75 4.52 0.99
C ALA A 248 18.49 5.23 2.33
N ILE A 249 18.26 4.49 3.42
CA ILE A 249 18.10 5.06 4.75
C ILE A 249 19.39 5.75 5.21
N GLU A 250 20.55 5.14 4.98
CA GLU A 250 21.83 5.79 5.31
C GLU A 250 22.03 7.08 4.49
N ARG A 251 21.74 7.06 3.19
CA ARG A 251 21.76 8.31 2.38
C ARG A 251 20.79 9.36 2.90
N LEU A 252 19.59 8.96 3.32
CA LEU A 252 18.60 9.88 3.89
C LEU A 252 19.13 10.57 5.14
N LYS A 253 19.80 9.82 6.02
CA LYS A 253 20.44 10.37 7.22
C LYS A 253 21.52 11.40 6.86
N VAL A 254 22.35 11.09 5.86
CA VAL A 254 23.39 12.02 5.36
C VAL A 254 22.75 13.28 4.78
N CYS A 255 21.72 13.15 3.93
CA CYS A 255 20.99 14.30 3.36
C CYS A 255 20.40 15.19 4.46
N ARG A 256 19.84 14.59 5.52
CA ARG A 256 19.30 15.34 6.67
C ARG A 256 20.38 16.04 7.46
N ALA A 257 21.53 15.38 7.71
CA ALA A 257 22.63 15.94 8.48
C ALA A 257 23.32 17.12 7.76
N GLN A 258 23.43 17.04 6.45
CA GLN A 258 24.13 18.02 5.61
C GLN A 258 23.17 19.07 4.99
N ASP A 259 21.86 18.88 5.13
CA ASP A 259 20.80 19.59 4.39
C ASP A 259 21.06 19.69 2.87
N CYS A 260 21.64 18.63 2.30
CA CYS A 260 21.97 18.51 0.90
C CYS A 260 21.07 17.45 0.22
N TRP A 261 20.28 17.88 -0.75
CA TRP A 261 19.22 17.09 -1.35
C TRP A 261 19.40 17.02 -2.87
N PRO A 262 20.19 16.04 -3.39
CA PRO A 262 20.47 15.91 -4.81
C PRO A 262 19.23 15.49 -5.61
N THR A 263 19.23 15.81 -6.90
CA THR A 263 18.22 15.33 -7.86
C THR A 263 18.49 13.88 -8.29
N GLY A 264 19.75 13.43 -8.15
CA GLY A 264 20.26 12.16 -8.60
C GLY A 264 20.79 12.18 -10.04
N TYR A 265 20.87 13.36 -10.66
CA TYR A 265 21.36 13.58 -12.04
C TYR A 265 22.49 14.60 -12.13
N GLU A 266 23.23 14.81 -11.08
CA GLU A 266 24.32 15.81 -11.02
C GLU A 266 25.56 15.40 -11.83
N GLN A 267 25.68 14.13 -12.19
CA GLN A 267 26.83 13.60 -12.91
C GLN A 267 26.45 13.09 -14.29
N ILE A 268 27.42 13.09 -15.21
CA ILE A 268 27.26 12.46 -16.53
C ILE A 268 27.00 10.96 -16.34
N ARG A 269 26.02 10.45 -17.04
CA ARG A 269 25.68 9.02 -17.09
C ARG A 269 25.99 8.44 -18.45
N SER A 270 26.59 7.26 -18.48
CA SER A 270 26.72 6.49 -19.71
C SER A 270 25.37 5.85 -20.06
N PHE A 271 25.04 5.84 -21.33
CA PHE A 271 23.92 5.11 -21.87
C PHE A 271 24.44 3.89 -22.62
N ASP A 272 24.45 2.75 -21.96
CA ASP A 272 25.04 1.49 -22.44
C ASP A 272 23.94 0.47 -22.81
N TYR A 273 22.75 0.95 -23.20
CA TYR A 273 21.65 0.07 -23.55
C TYR A 273 21.85 -0.43 -24.99
N LEU A 274 22.12 -1.72 -25.14
CA LEU A 274 22.04 -2.43 -26.41
C LEU A 274 20.59 -2.91 -26.58
N ALA A 275 19.94 -2.48 -27.66
CA ALA A 275 18.57 -2.83 -28.00
C ALA A 275 18.44 -4.33 -28.35
#